data_768cb5dc67926a8af9ceba84b386aa7d
#
_entry.id   768cb5dc67926a8af9ceba84b386aa7d
#
_cell.length_a   1.000
_cell.length_b   1.000
_cell.length_c   1.000
_cell.angle_alpha   90.00
_cell.angle_beta   90.00
_cell.angle_gamma   90.00
#
_symmetry.space_group_name_H-M   'P 1'
#
loop_
_entity.id
_entity.type
_entity.pdbx_description
1 polymer ?
#
loop_
_entity_poly.entity_id
_entity_poly.type
_entity_poly.pdbx_seq_one_letter_code
_entity_poly.pdbx_strand_id
1 'polypeptide(L)'
;MNENEKKITLIPPPELVQYVGGHFEEVGKEFMQYFIEIGNLKSNETVLDVGCGIGRMAVPLMNYLSDDGTYYGFDLFTKGITWCKNNISTCRNNFHFEHVDIYNQFYNPDGKEDASQYKFPYEDESFDFIFLTSVFTHLLPKELEHYVREIARVLKKDGRCFITFFLINPESSYYLNAGLSPLGFYHQIDNCYVLNKDIPNFAVAYLEEDIRTLLNKYGLEMQTPPHYGSWCGRTEHTSYQDIILTQKISER
;
A
#
# COMPACT_ATOMS: atom_id res chain seq x y z
N MET A 1 6.29 -28.86 14.50
CA MET A 1 5.42 -27.67 14.62
C MET A 1 4.32 -28.03 15.61
N ASN A 2 4.23 -27.32 16.75
CA ASN A 2 3.20 -27.58 17.75
C ASN A 2 1.86 -27.08 17.21
N GLU A 3 0.89 -27.99 17.02
CA GLU A 3 -0.47 -27.72 16.49
C GLU A 3 -1.39 -26.93 17.44
N ASN A 4 -0.87 -26.29 18.48
CA ASN A 4 -1.66 -25.62 19.54
C ASN A 4 -1.36 -24.12 19.72
N GLU A 5 -0.69 -23.44 18.78
CA GLU A 5 -0.65 -21.98 18.84
C GLU A 5 -1.99 -21.42 18.42
N LYS A 6 -2.73 -20.87 19.40
CA LYS A 6 -4.05 -20.30 19.22
C LYS A 6 -3.94 -19.11 18.26
N LYS A 7 -4.45 -19.27 17.04
CA LYS A 7 -4.41 -18.23 16.00
C LYS A 7 -5.05 -16.94 16.55
N ILE A 8 -4.28 -15.84 16.54
CA ILE A 8 -4.77 -14.55 17.01
C ILE A 8 -5.73 -14.01 15.93
N THR A 9 -6.97 -13.74 16.35
CA THR A 9 -7.98 -13.08 15.50
C THR A 9 -8.47 -11.84 16.21
N LEU A 10 -8.25 -10.68 15.60
CA LEU A 10 -8.71 -9.38 16.11
C LEU A 10 -9.60 -8.75 15.04
N ILE A 11 -10.78 -8.29 15.45
CA ILE A 11 -11.73 -7.60 14.57
C ILE A 11 -11.97 -6.21 15.16
N PRO A 12 -11.68 -5.14 14.42
CA PRO A 12 -12.00 -3.78 14.86
C PRO A 12 -13.50 -3.54 14.97
N PRO A 13 -13.94 -2.53 15.74
CA PRO A 13 -15.32 -2.08 15.76
C PRO A 13 -15.86 -1.78 14.35
N PRO A 14 -17.16 -2.04 14.07
CA PRO A 14 -17.75 -1.88 12.76
C PRO A 14 -17.54 -0.49 12.12
N GLU A 15 -17.55 0.57 12.92
CA GLU A 15 -17.32 1.95 12.48
C GLU A 15 -15.90 2.17 11.95
N LEU A 16 -14.91 1.44 12.47
CA LEU A 16 -13.54 1.46 11.94
C LEU A 16 -13.43 0.61 10.67
N VAL A 17 -14.11 -0.55 10.64
CA VAL A 17 -14.11 -1.43 9.46
C VAL A 17 -14.70 -0.72 8.24
N GLN A 18 -15.73 0.10 8.42
CA GLN A 18 -16.30 0.91 7.33
C GLN A 18 -15.30 1.91 6.73
N TYR A 19 -14.37 2.45 7.53
CA TYR A 19 -13.34 3.38 7.07
C TYR A 19 -12.43 2.78 5.99
N VAL A 20 -12.16 1.48 6.06
CA VAL A 20 -11.33 0.76 5.07
C VAL A 20 -12.16 0.02 4.01
N GLY A 21 -13.44 0.34 3.85
CA GLY A 21 -14.31 -0.23 2.81
C GLY A 21 -14.89 -1.61 3.12
N GLY A 22 -14.94 -2.01 4.39
CA GLY A 22 -15.49 -3.33 4.79
C GLY A 22 -14.53 -4.51 4.53
N HIS A 23 -15.06 -5.74 4.58
CA HIS A 23 -14.35 -7.00 4.25
C HIS A 23 -12.96 -7.13 4.91
N PHE A 24 -12.86 -6.76 6.21
CA PHE A 24 -11.60 -6.62 6.92
C PHE A 24 -10.77 -7.90 6.92
N GLU A 25 -11.39 -9.04 7.28
CA GLU A 25 -10.69 -10.31 7.41
C GLU A 25 -10.36 -10.93 6.04
N GLU A 26 -11.31 -10.89 5.11
CA GLU A 26 -11.18 -11.50 3.78
C GLU A 26 -10.04 -10.81 3.01
N VAL A 27 -10.09 -9.49 2.92
CA VAL A 27 -9.05 -8.71 2.23
C VAL A 27 -7.70 -8.82 2.93
N GLY A 28 -7.67 -8.81 4.28
CA GLY A 28 -6.43 -9.00 5.01
C GLY A 28 -5.77 -10.36 4.73
N LYS A 29 -6.55 -11.45 4.68
CA LYS A 29 -6.06 -12.80 4.35
C LYS A 29 -5.58 -12.90 2.89
N GLU A 30 -6.33 -12.31 1.98
CA GLU A 30 -6.00 -12.25 0.56
C GLU A 30 -4.63 -11.58 0.34
N PHE A 31 -4.45 -10.37 0.90
CA PHE A 31 -3.18 -9.65 0.76
C PHE A 31 -2.01 -10.34 1.47
N MET A 32 -2.22 -10.96 2.63
CA MET A 32 -1.18 -11.77 3.26
C MET A 32 -0.68 -12.87 2.32
N GLN A 33 -1.60 -13.54 1.60
CA GLN A 33 -1.23 -14.54 0.61
C GLN A 33 -0.42 -13.92 -0.53
N TYR A 34 -0.82 -12.76 -1.06
CA TYR A 34 -0.06 -12.05 -2.09
C TYR A 34 1.33 -11.60 -1.60
N PHE A 35 1.46 -11.14 -0.36
CA PHE A 35 2.77 -10.78 0.19
C PHE A 35 3.73 -11.98 0.23
N ILE A 36 3.20 -13.18 0.51
CA ILE A 36 4.01 -14.41 0.54
C ILE A 36 4.30 -14.92 -0.87
N GLU A 37 3.28 -15.06 -1.72
CA GLU A 37 3.40 -15.72 -3.02
C GLU A 37 4.02 -14.81 -4.09
N ILE A 38 3.61 -13.53 -4.14
CA ILE A 38 4.11 -12.55 -5.11
C ILE A 38 5.30 -11.82 -4.51
N GLY A 39 5.14 -11.27 -3.29
CA GLY A 39 6.15 -10.46 -2.61
C GLY A 39 7.31 -11.25 -2.05
N ASN A 40 7.22 -12.59 -1.97
CA ASN A 40 8.22 -13.48 -1.38
C ASN A 40 8.59 -13.07 0.05
N LEU A 41 7.62 -12.51 0.81
CA LEU A 41 7.78 -12.09 2.20
C LEU A 41 8.23 -13.28 3.06
N LYS A 42 9.22 -13.05 3.93
CA LYS A 42 9.71 -14.04 4.90
C LYS A 42 9.25 -13.66 6.32
N SER A 43 9.07 -14.68 7.15
CA SER A 43 8.56 -14.48 8.52
C SER A 43 9.51 -13.71 9.44
N ASN A 44 10.79 -13.65 9.13
CA ASN A 44 11.83 -12.98 9.92
C ASN A 44 12.25 -11.60 9.38
N GLU A 45 11.51 -11.05 8.42
CA GLU A 45 11.83 -9.76 7.80
C GLU A 45 11.30 -8.57 8.60
N THR A 46 11.96 -7.42 8.42
CA THR A 46 11.49 -6.12 8.89
C THR A 46 10.59 -5.50 7.84
N VAL A 47 9.33 -5.28 8.20
CA VAL A 47 8.24 -4.90 7.30
C VAL A 47 7.76 -3.49 7.59
N LEU A 48 7.51 -2.68 6.55
CA LEU A 48 6.84 -1.38 6.65
C LEU A 48 5.52 -1.39 5.88
N ASP A 49 4.44 -1.06 6.58
CA ASP A 49 3.10 -0.80 6.02
C ASP A 49 2.85 0.71 5.96
N VAL A 50 2.95 1.29 4.78
CA VAL A 50 2.68 2.71 4.55
C VAL A 50 1.20 2.89 4.29
N GLY A 51 0.51 3.60 5.18
CA GLY A 51 -0.94 3.71 5.14
C GLY A 51 -1.64 2.49 5.75
N CYS A 52 -1.23 2.09 6.96
CA CYS A 52 -1.69 0.87 7.62
C CYS A 52 -3.17 0.90 8.09
N GLY A 53 -3.82 2.07 8.05
CA GLY A 53 -5.21 2.27 8.40
C GLY A 53 -5.56 1.79 9.81
N ILE A 54 -6.40 0.77 9.86
CA ILE A 54 -6.84 0.10 11.08
C ILE A 54 -6.16 -1.26 11.29
N GLY A 55 -5.00 -1.50 10.66
CA GLY A 55 -4.25 -2.74 10.80
C GLY A 55 -4.82 -3.94 10.04
N ARG A 56 -5.56 -3.72 8.93
CA ARG A 56 -6.16 -4.80 8.14
C ARG A 56 -5.13 -5.82 7.65
N MET A 57 -3.96 -5.35 7.22
CA MET A 57 -2.85 -6.22 6.80
C MET A 57 -2.01 -6.70 8.00
N ALA A 58 -1.94 -5.90 9.06
CA ALA A 58 -1.19 -6.24 10.27
C ALA A 58 -1.74 -7.48 10.99
N VAL A 59 -3.08 -7.58 11.14
CA VAL A 59 -3.72 -8.68 11.88
C VAL A 59 -3.35 -10.07 11.33
N PRO A 60 -3.47 -10.37 10.03
CA PRO A 60 -3.02 -11.67 9.52
C PRO A 60 -1.51 -11.86 9.64
N LEU A 61 -0.70 -10.79 9.49
CA LEU A 61 0.76 -10.84 9.63
C LEU A 61 1.21 -11.16 11.07
N MET A 62 0.39 -10.90 12.10
CA MET A 62 0.69 -11.32 13.49
C MET A 62 0.86 -12.85 13.61
N ASN A 63 0.19 -13.61 12.76
CA ASN A 63 0.28 -15.07 12.75
C ASN A 63 1.35 -15.60 11.77
N TYR A 64 1.95 -14.74 10.98
CA TYR A 64 2.96 -15.11 9.99
C TYR A 64 4.38 -14.71 10.40
N LEU A 65 4.56 -13.46 10.85
CA LEU A 65 5.87 -12.99 11.28
C LEU A 65 6.30 -13.71 12.55
N SER A 66 7.54 -14.20 12.57
CA SER A 66 8.18 -14.79 13.74
C SER A 66 8.56 -13.70 14.77
N ASP A 67 9.15 -14.12 15.89
CA ASP A 67 9.66 -13.18 16.90
C ASP A 67 10.90 -12.42 16.41
N ASP A 68 11.61 -12.94 15.39
CA ASP A 68 12.74 -12.27 14.74
C ASP A 68 12.27 -11.24 13.68
N GLY A 69 11.03 -11.35 13.19
CA GLY A 69 10.44 -10.38 12.26
C GLY A 69 9.85 -9.19 13.00
N THR A 70 9.82 -8.02 12.36
CA THR A 70 9.28 -6.80 12.97
C THR A 70 8.36 -6.09 11.98
N TYR A 71 7.22 -5.60 12.46
CA TYR A 71 6.28 -4.83 11.68
C TYR A 71 6.23 -3.39 12.16
N TYR A 72 6.29 -2.46 11.21
CA TYR A 72 6.06 -1.04 11.40
C TYR A 72 4.93 -0.61 10.49
N GLY A 73 4.00 0.19 11.02
CA GLY A 73 2.93 0.79 10.22
C GLY A 73 2.70 2.24 10.63
N PHE A 74 2.43 3.10 9.67
CA PHE A 74 1.98 4.45 9.97
C PHE A 74 0.76 4.84 9.14
N ASP A 75 -0.07 5.72 9.69
CA ASP A 75 -1.27 6.23 9.03
C ASP A 75 -1.66 7.60 9.59
N LEU A 76 -2.39 8.36 8.81
CA LEU A 76 -2.98 9.64 9.22
C LEU A 76 -4.31 9.47 10.01
N PHE A 77 -4.87 8.27 10.08
CA PHE A 77 -6.12 7.97 10.77
C PHE A 77 -5.90 7.68 12.26
N THR A 78 -5.96 8.71 13.10
CA THR A 78 -5.70 8.65 14.56
C THR A 78 -6.47 7.55 15.28
N LYS A 79 -7.78 7.36 14.97
CA LYS A 79 -8.58 6.33 15.63
C LYS A 79 -8.12 4.91 15.27
N GLY A 80 -7.73 4.70 14.01
CA GLY A 80 -7.17 3.44 13.54
C GLY A 80 -5.87 3.10 14.24
N ILE A 81 -4.93 4.05 14.28
CA ILE A 81 -3.64 3.89 14.96
C ILE A 81 -3.82 3.63 16.46
N THR A 82 -4.76 4.34 17.11
CA THR A 82 -5.08 4.11 18.53
C THR A 82 -5.58 2.68 18.75
N TRP A 83 -6.46 2.20 17.87
CA TRP A 83 -6.95 0.81 17.95
C TRP A 83 -5.80 -0.20 17.74
N CYS A 84 -4.95 0.00 16.74
CA CYS A 84 -3.80 -0.86 16.47
C CYS A 84 -2.85 -0.94 17.67
N LYS A 85 -2.49 0.19 18.27
CA LYS A 85 -1.62 0.24 19.47
C LYS A 85 -2.25 -0.53 20.64
N ASN A 86 -3.53 -0.34 20.89
CA ASN A 86 -4.22 -0.94 22.05
C ASN A 86 -4.53 -2.43 21.88
N ASN A 87 -4.60 -2.95 20.66
CA ASN A 87 -5.01 -4.33 20.41
C ASN A 87 -3.90 -5.17 19.77
N ILE A 88 -3.23 -4.67 18.73
CA ILE A 88 -2.20 -5.43 18.00
C ILE A 88 -0.88 -5.39 18.76
N SER A 89 -0.35 -4.18 19.07
CA SER A 89 0.94 -4.06 19.79
C SER A 89 0.92 -4.70 21.18
N THR A 90 -0.22 -4.75 21.85
CA THR A 90 -0.37 -5.44 23.16
C THR A 90 -0.31 -6.95 23.05
N CYS A 91 -0.67 -7.53 21.90
CA CYS A 91 -0.61 -8.96 21.62
C CYS A 91 0.74 -9.40 21.03
N ARG A 92 1.38 -8.49 20.26
CA ARG A 92 2.65 -8.73 19.55
C ARG A 92 3.55 -7.52 19.74
N ASN A 93 4.54 -7.62 20.62
CA ASN A 93 5.46 -6.53 20.98
C ASN A 93 6.40 -6.08 19.85
N ASN A 94 6.52 -6.89 18.80
CA ASN A 94 7.26 -6.59 17.57
C ASN A 94 6.39 -5.90 16.49
N PHE A 95 5.17 -5.44 16.83
CA PHE A 95 4.30 -4.66 15.95
C PHE A 95 4.18 -3.22 16.45
N HIS A 96 4.65 -2.26 15.65
CA HIS A 96 4.74 -0.85 16.00
C HIS A 96 3.86 -0.01 15.06
N PHE A 97 3.12 0.94 15.62
CA PHE A 97 2.24 1.83 14.85
C PHE A 97 2.51 3.28 15.18
N GLU A 98 2.47 4.15 14.17
CA GLU A 98 2.70 5.59 14.34
C GLU A 98 1.61 6.40 13.64
N HIS A 99 1.12 7.43 14.32
CA HIS A 99 0.23 8.42 13.71
C HIS A 99 1.06 9.53 13.07
N VAL A 100 0.70 9.90 11.83
CA VAL A 100 1.32 10.98 11.08
C VAL A 100 0.27 12.04 10.72
N ASP A 101 0.61 13.31 10.90
CA ASP A 101 -0.33 14.44 10.70
C ASP A 101 -0.27 15.00 9.28
N ILE A 102 -0.29 14.10 8.28
CA ILE A 102 -0.22 14.46 6.86
C ILE A 102 -1.56 14.98 6.39
N TYR A 103 -1.55 16.12 5.68
CA TYR A 103 -2.73 16.65 5.01
C TYR A 103 -3.16 15.74 3.86
N ASN A 104 -4.44 15.41 3.84
CA ASN A 104 -5.10 14.82 2.69
C ASN A 104 -6.53 15.35 2.63
N GLN A 105 -6.92 15.90 1.48
CA GLN A 105 -8.22 16.57 1.32
C GLN A 105 -9.41 15.68 1.71
N PHE A 106 -9.29 14.36 1.51
CA PHE A 106 -10.37 13.41 1.76
C PHE A 106 -10.26 12.75 3.15
N TYR A 107 -9.05 12.31 3.54
CA TYR A 107 -8.85 11.51 4.75
C TYR A 107 -8.44 12.32 5.99
N ASN A 108 -7.72 13.44 5.81
CA ASN A 108 -7.26 14.29 6.90
C ASN A 108 -7.15 15.76 6.45
N PRO A 109 -8.29 16.46 6.26
CA PRO A 109 -8.30 17.84 5.76
C PRO A 109 -7.68 18.86 6.72
N ASP A 110 -7.52 18.52 8.00
CA ASP A 110 -6.90 19.36 9.03
C ASP A 110 -5.41 19.03 9.27
N GLY A 111 -4.84 18.08 8.49
CA GLY A 111 -3.44 17.68 8.58
C GLY A 111 -2.48 18.82 8.28
N LYS A 112 -1.32 18.83 8.93
CA LYS A 112 -0.35 19.94 8.87
C LYS A 112 0.85 19.66 7.99
N GLU A 113 1.20 18.40 7.82
CA GLU A 113 2.36 17.97 7.04
C GLU A 113 1.97 17.83 5.55
N ASP A 114 2.81 18.34 4.67
CA ASP A 114 2.66 18.17 3.23
C ASP A 114 3.18 16.79 2.81
N ALA A 115 2.32 15.95 2.23
CA ALA A 115 2.68 14.62 1.75
C ALA A 115 3.86 14.63 0.77
N SER A 116 4.02 15.71 -0.02
CA SER A 116 5.14 15.85 -0.97
C SER A 116 6.47 16.19 -0.31
N GLN A 117 6.51 16.40 1.01
CA GLN A 117 7.71 16.74 1.78
C GLN A 117 7.88 15.90 3.04
N TYR A 118 6.90 15.06 3.39
CA TYR A 118 6.93 14.26 4.60
C TYR A 118 8.04 13.20 4.57
N LYS A 119 9.07 13.38 5.41
CA LYS A 119 10.14 12.40 5.57
C LYS A 119 9.68 11.24 6.43
N PHE A 120 9.75 10.01 5.92
CA PHE A 120 9.44 8.82 6.72
C PHE A 120 10.36 8.76 7.95
N PRO A 121 9.81 8.53 9.17
CA PRO A 121 10.55 8.62 10.44
C PRO A 121 11.44 7.40 10.68
N TYR A 122 12.12 6.92 9.64
CA TYR A 122 12.96 5.75 9.66
C TYR A 122 14.32 6.06 9.03
N GLU A 123 15.35 5.34 9.49
CA GLU A 123 16.69 5.42 8.93
C GLU A 123 16.75 4.82 7.52
N ASP A 124 17.80 5.17 6.78
CA ASP A 124 18.07 4.59 5.46
C ASP A 124 18.27 3.07 5.60
N GLU A 125 17.85 2.32 4.57
CA GLU A 125 18.07 0.87 4.49
C GLU A 125 17.61 0.08 5.72
N SER A 126 16.41 0.42 6.25
CA SER A 126 15.85 -0.19 7.46
C SER A 126 14.95 -1.40 7.19
N PHE A 127 14.32 -1.49 6.01
CA PHE A 127 13.26 -2.45 5.73
C PHE A 127 13.63 -3.47 4.66
N ASP A 128 13.27 -4.74 4.90
CA ASP A 128 13.42 -5.83 3.95
C ASP A 128 12.25 -5.86 2.96
N PHE A 129 11.05 -5.53 3.46
CA PHE A 129 9.82 -5.54 2.70
C PHE A 129 8.96 -4.31 3.05
N ILE A 130 8.52 -3.58 2.03
CA ILE A 130 7.61 -2.44 2.18
C ILE A 130 6.34 -2.74 1.38
N PHE A 131 5.18 -2.36 1.89
CA PHE A 131 3.97 -2.42 1.09
C PHE A 131 3.07 -1.20 1.28
N LEU A 132 2.34 -0.89 0.20
CA LEU A 132 1.35 0.18 0.14
C LEU A 132 0.08 -0.38 -0.51
N THR A 133 -0.97 -0.56 0.27
CA THR A 133 -2.26 -1.04 -0.24
C THR A 133 -3.26 0.10 -0.27
N SER A 134 -3.71 0.49 -1.46
CA SER A 134 -4.61 1.63 -1.69
C SER A 134 -4.08 2.99 -1.18
N VAL A 135 -2.78 3.24 -1.23
CA VAL A 135 -2.19 4.54 -0.89
C VAL A 135 -1.89 5.34 -2.15
N PHE A 136 -1.17 4.76 -3.10
CA PHE A 136 -0.79 5.46 -4.35
C PHE A 136 -1.99 5.77 -5.25
N THR A 137 -3.10 5.07 -5.04
CA THR A 137 -4.38 5.38 -5.66
C THR A 137 -5.06 6.65 -5.11
N HIS A 138 -4.43 7.33 -4.14
CA HIS A 138 -4.91 8.58 -3.52
C HIS A 138 -3.86 9.70 -3.49
N LEU A 139 -2.65 9.47 -4.02
CA LEU A 139 -1.59 10.47 -4.10
C LEU A 139 -1.54 11.12 -5.47
N LEU A 140 -1.33 12.42 -5.52
CA LEU A 140 -1.06 13.17 -6.75
C LEU A 140 0.42 13.07 -7.13
N PRO A 141 0.82 13.47 -8.38
CA PRO A 141 2.15 13.18 -8.91
C PRO A 141 3.34 13.61 -8.03
N LYS A 142 3.27 14.78 -7.40
CA LYS A 142 4.36 15.28 -6.52
C LYS A 142 4.48 14.47 -5.25
N GLU A 143 3.34 14.09 -4.66
CA GLU A 143 3.25 13.26 -3.46
C GLU A 143 3.76 11.85 -3.77
N LEU A 144 3.31 11.27 -4.90
CA LEU A 144 3.74 9.97 -5.39
C LEU A 144 5.25 9.91 -5.58
N GLU A 145 5.84 10.89 -6.30
CA GLU A 145 7.28 10.92 -6.55
C GLU A 145 8.08 11.02 -5.24
N HIS A 146 7.61 11.84 -4.29
CA HIS A 146 8.25 11.95 -2.98
C HIS A 146 8.21 10.63 -2.21
N TYR A 147 7.06 9.95 -2.17
CA TYR A 147 6.93 8.65 -1.51
C TYR A 147 7.80 7.58 -2.16
N VAL A 148 7.89 7.53 -3.49
CA VAL A 148 8.81 6.62 -4.19
C VAL A 148 10.25 6.86 -3.77
N ARG A 149 10.67 8.12 -3.64
CA ARG A 149 12.01 8.48 -3.15
C ARG A 149 12.25 8.04 -1.71
N GLU A 150 11.28 8.25 -0.82
CA GLU A 150 11.38 7.82 0.58
C GLU A 150 11.38 6.28 0.72
N ILE A 151 10.56 5.57 -0.07
CA ILE A 151 10.58 4.11 -0.15
C ILE A 151 11.98 3.63 -0.57
N ALA A 152 12.53 4.20 -1.65
CA ALA A 152 13.88 3.84 -2.11
C ALA A 152 14.96 4.12 -1.05
N ARG A 153 14.81 5.19 -0.25
CA ARG A 153 15.72 5.52 0.85
C ARG A 153 15.68 4.49 1.97
N VAL A 154 14.48 4.17 2.47
CA VAL A 154 14.33 3.32 3.66
C VAL A 154 14.38 1.82 3.34
N LEU A 155 14.23 1.42 2.08
CA LEU A 155 14.33 0.04 1.64
C LEU A 155 15.80 -0.40 1.61
N LYS A 156 16.11 -1.56 2.20
CA LYS A 156 17.43 -2.18 2.13
C LYS A 156 17.80 -2.55 0.69
N LYS A 157 19.09 -2.76 0.44
CA LYS A 157 19.54 -3.38 -0.81
C LYS A 157 18.86 -4.72 -0.99
N ASP A 158 18.46 -5.03 -2.22
CA ASP A 158 17.68 -6.22 -2.59
C ASP A 158 16.32 -6.34 -1.89
N GLY A 159 15.94 -5.34 -1.09
CA GLY A 159 14.62 -5.21 -0.48
C GLY A 159 13.52 -5.05 -1.54
N ARG A 160 12.30 -5.40 -1.18
CA ARG A 160 11.17 -5.43 -2.11
C ARG A 160 10.06 -4.51 -1.65
N CYS A 161 9.39 -3.87 -2.61
CA CYS A 161 8.22 -3.06 -2.34
C CYS A 161 7.02 -3.55 -3.15
N PHE A 162 5.92 -3.84 -2.45
CA PHE A 162 4.65 -4.28 -3.03
C PHE A 162 3.66 -3.12 -3.00
N ILE A 163 3.16 -2.72 -4.16
CA ILE A 163 2.37 -1.49 -4.31
C ILE A 163 1.12 -1.77 -5.13
N THR A 164 -0.02 -1.21 -4.71
CA THR A 164 -1.24 -1.27 -5.53
C THR A 164 -1.52 0.04 -6.25
N PHE A 165 -2.02 -0.07 -7.48
CA PHE A 165 -2.31 1.03 -8.39
C PHE A 165 -3.63 0.85 -9.15
N PHE A 166 -4.05 1.90 -9.83
CA PHE A 166 -4.88 1.85 -11.03
C PHE A 166 -3.99 2.20 -12.23
N LEU A 167 -3.60 1.19 -13.04
CA LEU A 167 -2.66 1.36 -14.15
C LEU A 167 -3.40 1.52 -15.47
N ILE A 168 -3.15 2.65 -16.15
CA ILE A 168 -3.62 2.87 -17.50
C ILE A 168 -2.59 2.30 -18.48
N ASN A 169 -3.00 1.31 -19.23
CA ASN A 169 -2.25 0.65 -20.29
C ASN A 169 -3.19 0.40 -21.50
N PRO A 170 -2.73 -0.20 -22.61
CA PRO A 170 -3.59 -0.42 -23.78
C PRO A 170 -4.88 -1.17 -23.48
N GLU A 171 -4.83 -2.18 -22.59
CA GLU A 171 -6.00 -3.00 -22.26
C GLU A 171 -7.00 -2.21 -21.40
N SER A 172 -6.56 -1.62 -20.28
CA SER A 172 -7.44 -0.81 -19.42
C SER A 172 -8.01 0.41 -20.17
N SER A 173 -7.21 1.00 -21.08
CA SER A 173 -7.68 2.08 -21.98
C SER A 173 -8.81 1.61 -22.92
N TYR A 174 -8.74 0.38 -23.39
CA TYR A 174 -9.82 -0.21 -24.20
C TYR A 174 -11.13 -0.27 -23.40
N TYR A 175 -11.09 -0.80 -22.16
CA TYR A 175 -12.27 -0.88 -21.28
C TYR A 175 -12.83 0.51 -20.93
N LEU A 176 -11.96 1.48 -20.63
CA LEU A 176 -12.34 2.85 -20.36
C LEU A 176 -13.04 3.50 -21.57
N ASN A 177 -12.44 3.42 -22.74
CA ASN A 177 -12.97 4.04 -23.98
C ASN A 177 -14.26 3.36 -24.47
N ALA A 178 -14.42 2.07 -24.22
CA ALA A 178 -15.63 1.34 -24.54
C ALA A 178 -16.78 1.56 -23.52
N GLY A 179 -16.52 2.28 -22.41
CA GLY A 179 -17.49 2.48 -21.33
C GLY A 179 -17.78 1.21 -20.53
N LEU A 180 -16.87 0.24 -20.54
CA LEU A 180 -16.98 -1.05 -19.84
C LEU A 180 -16.34 -1.00 -18.45
N SER A 181 -15.49 0.00 -18.17
CA SER A 181 -14.84 0.15 -16.87
C SER A 181 -15.82 0.64 -15.81
N PRO A 182 -15.89 -0.03 -14.63
CA PRO A 182 -16.65 0.47 -13.48
C PRO A 182 -16.15 1.80 -12.94
N LEU A 183 -14.85 2.10 -13.12
CA LEU A 183 -14.24 3.38 -12.73
C LEU A 183 -13.92 4.22 -13.96
N GLY A 184 -14.33 5.50 -13.94
CA GLY A 184 -14.18 6.43 -15.06
C GLY A 184 -13.02 7.42 -14.85
N PHE A 185 -11.79 7.02 -15.07
CA PHE A 185 -10.61 7.90 -15.01
C PHE A 185 -10.48 8.76 -16.27
N TYR A 186 -11.41 9.73 -16.44
CA TYR A 186 -11.48 10.57 -17.65
C TYR A 186 -10.90 11.97 -17.47
N HIS A 187 -10.57 12.38 -16.24
CA HIS A 187 -10.07 13.72 -15.95
C HIS A 187 -8.56 13.69 -15.76
N GLN A 188 -7.83 14.24 -16.73
CA GLN A 188 -6.38 14.35 -16.63
C GLN A 188 -5.99 15.57 -15.79
N ILE A 189 -5.07 15.37 -14.86
CA ILE A 189 -4.40 16.41 -14.06
C ILE A 189 -2.90 16.10 -14.11
N ASP A 190 -2.09 17.03 -14.62
CA ASP A 190 -0.66 16.81 -14.86
C ASP A 190 -0.41 15.49 -15.62
N ASN A 191 0.32 14.56 -15.03
CA ASN A 191 0.62 13.23 -15.58
C ASN A 191 -0.16 12.10 -14.90
N CYS A 192 -1.35 12.39 -14.35
CA CYS A 192 -2.24 11.38 -13.80
C CYS A 192 -3.68 11.58 -14.29
N TYR A 193 -4.54 10.60 -14.01
CA TYR A 193 -5.96 10.62 -14.30
C TYR A 193 -6.74 10.43 -13.01
N VAL A 194 -7.78 11.25 -12.80
CA VAL A 194 -8.57 11.20 -11.57
C VAL A 194 -10.02 10.84 -11.86
N LEU A 195 -10.63 10.17 -10.88
CA LEU A 195 -12.05 9.81 -10.96
C LEU A 195 -12.94 11.03 -10.74
N ASN A 196 -12.53 11.97 -9.86
CA ASN A 196 -13.26 13.18 -9.51
C ASN A 196 -12.31 14.37 -9.53
N LYS A 197 -12.59 15.36 -10.41
CA LYS A 197 -11.75 16.57 -10.55
C LYS A 197 -11.87 17.54 -9.37
N ASP A 198 -12.97 17.50 -8.62
CA ASP A 198 -13.22 18.40 -7.48
C ASP A 198 -12.56 17.86 -6.20
N ILE A 199 -12.35 16.54 -6.14
CA ILE A 199 -11.61 15.85 -5.08
C ILE A 199 -10.61 14.89 -5.75
N PRO A 200 -9.48 15.39 -6.29
CA PRO A 200 -8.56 14.59 -7.07
C PRO A 200 -8.01 13.37 -6.32
N ASN A 201 -7.70 13.53 -5.02
CA ASN A 201 -7.18 12.44 -4.16
C ASN A 201 -8.22 11.35 -3.83
N PHE A 202 -9.48 11.46 -4.35
CA PHE A 202 -10.48 10.43 -4.13
C PHE A 202 -10.10 9.10 -4.82
N ALA A 203 -9.64 9.17 -6.08
CA ALA A 203 -9.00 8.04 -6.76
C ALA A 203 -8.15 8.54 -7.93
N VAL A 204 -6.93 8.05 -8.03
CA VAL A 204 -5.91 8.45 -9.00
C VAL A 204 -5.39 7.23 -9.76
N ALA A 205 -5.33 7.34 -11.09
CA ALA A 205 -4.74 6.35 -11.98
C ALA A 205 -3.53 6.95 -12.73
N TYR A 206 -2.58 6.10 -13.08
CA TYR A 206 -1.33 6.49 -13.73
C TYR A 206 -1.08 5.65 -14.99
N LEU A 207 -0.39 6.22 -15.97
CA LEU A 207 0.14 5.43 -17.08
C LEU A 207 1.19 4.45 -16.55
N GLU A 208 1.07 3.18 -16.92
CA GLU A 208 1.98 2.12 -16.49
C GLU A 208 3.45 2.46 -16.80
N GLU A 209 3.70 3.05 -17.96
CA GLU A 209 5.06 3.42 -18.39
C GLU A 209 5.64 4.60 -17.58
N ASP A 210 4.79 5.55 -17.15
CA ASP A 210 5.22 6.66 -16.28
C ASP A 210 5.63 6.13 -14.91
N ILE A 211 4.86 5.18 -14.36
CA ILE A 211 5.22 4.52 -13.09
C ILE A 211 6.51 3.73 -13.23
N ARG A 212 6.69 2.97 -14.31
CA ARG A 212 7.94 2.25 -14.58
C ARG A 212 9.14 3.20 -14.62
N THR A 213 8.99 4.30 -15.34
CA THR A 213 10.04 5.32 -15.48
C THR A 213 10.37 5.96 -14.13
N LEU A 214 9.34 6.29 -13.33
CA LEU A 214 9.50 6.88 -12.00
C LEU A 214 10.21 5.93 -11.04
N LEU A 215 9.80 4.67 -10.98
CA LEU A 215 10.43 3.66 -10.13
C LEU A 215 11.91 3.47 -10.49
N ASN A 216 12.21 3.31 -11.78
CA ASN A 216 13.58 3.16 -12.27
C ASN A 216 14.47 4.38 -11.93
N LYS A 217 13.91 5.61 -11.99
CA LYS A 217 14.62 6.84 -11.61
C LYS A 217 15.20 6.78 -10.19
N TYR A 218 14.53 6.05 -9.27
CA TYR A 218 14.95 5.92 -7.89
C TYR A 218 15.55 4.53 -7.56
N GLY A 219 15.97 3.76 -8.58
CA GLY A 219 16.62 2.46 -8.40
C GLY A 219 15.70 1.34 -7.92
N LEU A 220 14.41 1.47 -8.19
CA LEU A 220 13.40 0.44 -7.91
C LEU A 220 13.03 -0.24 -9.23
N GLU A 221 13.55 -1.45 -9.46
CA GLU A 221 13.25 -2.21 -10.67
C GLU A 221 11.89 -2.90 -10.55
N MET A 222 10.98 -2.58 -11.46
CA MET A 222 9.64 -3.16 -11.49
C MET A 222 9.65 -4.54 -12.13
N GLN A 223 9.17 -5.55 -11.43
CA GLN A 223 8.93 -6.87 -12.01
C GLN A 223 7.82 -6.81 -13.06
N THR A 224 7.99 -7.52 -14.17
CA THR A 224 7.09 -7.47 -15.33
C THR A 224 6.66 -8.85 -15.79
N PRO A 225 5.40 -8.98 -16.22
CA PRO A 225 4.33 -7.97 -16.18
C PRO A 225 3.85 -7.67 -14.75
N PRO A 226 3.15 -6.54 -14.50
CA PRO A 226 2.37 -6.35 -13.28
C PRO A 226 1.30 -7.43 -13.12
N HIS A 227 0.85 -7.66 -11.87
CA HIS A 227 -0.32 -8.49 -11.60
C HIS A 227 -1.57 -7.61 -11.75
N TYR A 228 -2.23 -7.69 -12.89
CA TYR A 228 -3.34 -6.79 -13.21
C TYR A 228 -4.60 -7.06 -12.41
N GLY A 229 -5.33 -5.98 -12.11
CA GLY A 229 -6.57 -5.97 -11.33
C GLY A 229 -7.83 -5.91 -12.18
N SER A 230 -8.98 -6.13 -11.54
CA SER A 230 -10.31 -6.11 -12.19
C SER A 230 -10.95 -4.73 -12.27
N TRP A 231 -10.36 -3.69 -11.70
CA TRP A 231 -10.93 -2.34 -11.56
C TRP A 231 -11.46 -1.73 -12.88
N CYS A 232 -10.85 -2.08 -14.02
CA CYS A 232 -11.26 -1.59 -15.33
C CYS A 232 -12.31 -2.48 -16.03
N GLY A 233 -12.73 -3.60 -15.41
CA GLY A 233 -13.64 -4.57 -16.01
C GLY A 233 -12.95 -5.76 -16.66
N ARG A 234 -11.63 -5.94 -16.44
CA ARG A 234 -10.84 -7.09 -16.88
C ARG A 234 -11.37 -8.39 -16.25
N THR A 235 -11.51 -9.44 -17.04
CA THR A 235 -12.02 -10.74 -16.58
C THR A 235 -10.95 -11.61 -15.93
N GLU A 236 -9.76 -11.62 -16.50
CA GLU A 236 -8.61 -12.32 -15.91
C GLU A 236 -7.80 -11.33 -15.05
N HIS A 237 -7.77 -11.55 -13.75
CA HIS A 237 -7.17 -10.63 -12.81
C HIS A 237 -6.65 -11.35 -11.56
N THR A 238 -5.72 -10.70 -10.88
CA THR A 238 -5.18 -11.17 -9.59
C THR A 238 -5.96 -10.63 -8.40
N SER A 239 -6.21 -9.33 -8.39
CA SER A 239 -6.87 -8.60 -7.30
C SER A 239 -7.86 -7.58 -7.88
N TYR A 240 -8.43 -6.69 -7.05
CA TYR A 240 -9.22 -5.56 -7.54
C TYR A 240 -8.33 -4.47 -8.15
N GLN A 241 -7.27 -4.04 -7.46
CA GLN A 241 -6.27 -3.10 -7.97
C GLN A 241 -5.11 -3.86 -8.64
N ASP A 242 -4.40 -3.18 -9.54
CA ASP A 242 -3.16 -3.71 -10.12
C ASP A 242 -2.08 -3.76 -9.06
N ILE A 243 -1.28 -4.82 -9.05
CA ILE A 243 -0.18 -5.03 -8.11
C ILE A 243 1.15 -4.90 -8.85
N ILE A 244 2.01 -4.03 -8.35
CA ILE A 244 3.41 -3.92 -8.76
C ILE A 244 4.28 -4.45 -7.64
N LEU A 245 5.19 -5.36 -7.96
CA LEU A 245 6.33 -5.70 -7.12
C LEU A 245 7.58 -5.04 -7.67
N THR A 246 8.32 -4.32 -6.83
CA THR A 246 9.61 -3.75 -7.18
C THR A 246 10.72 -4.30 -6.29
N GLN A 247 11.95 -4.26 -6.79
CA GLN A 247 13.14 -4.59 -6.03
C GLN A 247 14.14 -3.44 -6.11
N LYS A 248 14.73 -3.06 -4.97
CA LYS A 248 15.81 -2.07 -4.96
C LYS A 248 17.08 -2.72 -5.51
N ILE A 249 17.53 -2.19 -6.65
CA ILE A 249 18.77 -2.66 -7.29
C ILE A 249 19.98 -2.02 -6.60
N SER A 250 20.99 -2.84 -6.32
CA SER A 250 22.30 -2.34 -5.90
C SER A 250 22.91 -1.52 -7.05
N GLU A 251 23.39 -0.32 -6.77
CA GLU A 251 24.22 0.40 -7.75
C GLU A 251 25.37 -0.51 -8.17
N ARG A 252 25.52 -0.73 -9.48
CA ARG A 252 26.61 -1.52 -10.06
C ARG A 252 27.91 -0.73 -10.04
#